data_31695ce6e3ab647cceb2eb1e494b1886
#
_entry.id   31695ce6e3ab647cceb2eb1e494b1886
#
_cell.length_a   1.000
_cell.length_b   1.000
_cell.length_c   1.000
_cell.angle_alpha   90.00
_cell.angle_beta   90.00
_cell.angle_gamma   90.00
#
_symmetry.space_group_name_H-M   'P 1'
#
loop_
_entity.id
_entity.type
_entity.pdbx_description
1 polymer ?
#
loop_
_entity_poly.entity_id
_entity_poly.type
_entity_poly.pdbx_seq_one_letter_code
_entity_poly.pdbx_strand_id
1 'polypeptide(L)' 'MTDPIADMLTRIRNALVVKRETVDIPLSGTKKEIARILTDEGYVNGFEVKGEGIDSKIVVSLKYGQIGRAHV' A
#
# COMPACT_ATOMS: atom_id res chain seq x y z
N MET A 1 6.86 -14.81 -14.11
CA MET A 1 5.70 -14.99 -13.25
C MET A 1 5.64 -13.89 -12.20
N THR A 2 4.49 -13.31 -12.01
CA THR A 2 4.35 -12.23 -11.06
C THR A 2 3.69 -12.72 -9.78
N ASP A 3 4.24 -12.26 -8.68
CA ASP A 3 3.68 -12.54 -7.37
C ASP A 3 2.87 -11.30 -6.97
N PRO A 4 1.56 -11.42 -6.75
CA PRO A 4 0.75 -10.24 -6.39
C PRO A 4 1.26 -9.54 -5.13
N ILE A 5 1.79 -10.30 -4.19
CA ILE A 5 2.32 -9.72 -2.97
C ILE A 5 3.58 -8.91 -3.26
N ALA A 6 4.47 -9.48 -4.05
CA ALA A 6 5.71 -8.80 -4.40
C ALA A 6 5.41 -7.54 -5.21
N ASP A 7 4.43 -7.61 -6.12
CA ASP A 7 4.04 -6.46 -6.91
C ASP A 7 3.53 -5.33 -6.01
N MET A 8 2.68 -5.66 -5.05
CA MET A 8 2.13 -4.69 -4.13
C MET A 8 3.23 -4.04 -3.29
N LEU A 9 4.14 -4.84 -2.76
CA LEU A 9 5.23 -4.32 -1.95
C LEU A 9 6.16 -3.44 -2.75
N THR A 10 6.39 -3.80 -4.02
CA THR A 10 7.21 -2.99 -4.90
C THR A 10 6.57 -1.64 -5.16
N ARG A 11 5.25 -1.61 -5.38
CA ARG A 11 4.55 -0.36 -5.59
C ARG A 11 4.64 0.54 -4.36
N ILE A 12 4.49 -0.03 -3.19
CA ILE A 12 4.59 0.73 -1.95
C ILE A 12 6.00 1.27 -1.78
N ARG A 13 7.00 0.42 -2.03
CA ARG A 13 8.39 0.83 -1.90
C ARG A 13 8.74 1.97 -2.86
N ASN A 14 8.30 1.85 -4.11
CA ASN A 14 8.58 2.90 -5.09
C ASN A 14 7.90 4.21 -4.70
N ALA A 15 6.68 4.12 -4.18
CA ALA A 15 5.98 5.31 -3.73
C ALA A 15 6.69 5.98 -2.56
N LEU A 16 7.26 5.19 -1.68
CA LEU A 16 8.03 5.74 -0.55
C LEU A 16 9.29 6.44 -1.03
N VAL A 17 9.94 5.87 -2.04
CA VAL A 17 11.18 6.47 -2.58
C VAL A 17 10.89 7.85 -3.15
N VAL A 18 9.77 8.01 -3.85
CA VAL A 18 9.43 9.31 -4.44
C VAL A 18 8.57 10.15 -3.50
N LYS A 19 8.39 9.68 -2.28
CA LYS A 19 7.69 10.42 -1.21
C LYS A 19 6.24 10.74 -1.55
N ARG A 20 5.55 9.76 -2.09
CA ARG A 20 4.12 9.89 -2.32
C ARG A 20 3.38 9.68 -1.01
N GLU A 21 2.24 10.35 -0.89
CA GLU A 21 1.42 10.18 0.31
C GLU A 21 0.54 8.94 0.21
N THR A 22 0.16 8.57 -1.00
CA THR A 22 -0.68 7.41 -1.24
C THR A 22 -0.19 6.65 -2.44
N VAL A 23 -0.61 5.39 -2.52
CA VAL A 23 -0.30 4.56 -3.67
C VAL A 23 -1.56 3.81 -4.07
N ASP A 24 -1.81 3.75 -5.38
CA ASP A 24 -2.97 3.04 -5.93
C ASP A 24 -2.56 1.65 -6.32
N ILE A 25 -3.34 0.67 -5.90
CA ILE A 25 -3.06 -0.73 -6.18
C ILE A 25 -4.36 -1.37 -6.71
N PRO A 26 -4.29 -2.12 -7.81
CA PRO A 26 -5.49 -2.78 -8.31
C PRO A 26 -6.10 -3.66 -7.23
N LEU A 27 -7.42 -3.60 -7.10
CA LEU A 27 -8.10 -4.36 -6.05
C LEU A 27 -8.02 -5.86 -6.32
N SER A 28 -7.71 -6.60 -5.29
CA SER A 28 -7.83 -8.05 -5.30
C SER A 28 -7.99 -8.50 -3.86
N GLY A 29 -8.58 -9.68 -3.67
CA GLY A 29 -8.77 -10.19 -2.32
C GLY A 29 -7.47 -10.31 -1.56
N THR A 30 -6.44 -10.84 -2.21
CA THR A 30 -5.15 -11.01 -1.57
C THR A 30 -4.53 -9.67 -1.20
N LYS A 31 -4.57 -8.71 -2.11
CA LYS A 31 -3.96 -7.41 -1.86
C LYS A 31 -4.70 -6.65 -0.78
N LYS A 32 -6.01 -6.81 -0.72
CA LYS A 32 -6.79 -6.17 0.32
C LYS A 32 -6.42 -6.71 1.69
N GLU A 33 -6.25 -8.04 1.78
CA GLU A 33 -5.81 -8.66 3.03
C GLU A 33 -4.46 -8.14 3.47
N ILE A 34 -3.54 -8.02 2.52
CA ILE A 34 -2.20 -7.54 2.83
C ILE A 34 -2.26 -6.09 3.28
N ALA A 35 -3.09 -5.27 2.65
CA ALA A 35 -3.24 -3.89 3.07
C ALA A 35 -3.74 -3.81 4.51
N ARG A 36 -4.66 -4.69 4.87
CA ARG A 36 -5.17 -4.73 6.24
C ARG A 36 -4.08 -5.12 7.21
N ILE A 37 -3.29 -6.12 6.86
CA ILE A 37 -2.20 -6.57 7.70
C ILE A 37 -1.16 -5.46 7.88
N LEU A 38 -0.82 -4.79 6.80
CA LEU A 38 0.15 -3.69 6.88
C LEU A 38 -0.36 -2.57 7.76
N THR A 39 -1.66 -2.32 7.72
CA THR A 39 -2.26 -1.30 8.58
C THR A 39 -2.20 -1.74 10.05
N ASP A 40 -2.54 -3.00 10.31
CA ASP A 40 -2.52 -3.54 11.66
C ASP A 40 -1.11 -3.51 12.25
N GLU A 41 -0.12 -3.80 11.43
CA GLU A 41 1.27 -3.81 11.89
C GLU A 41 1.86 -2.41 11.98
N GLY A 42 1.14 -1.41 11.48
CA GLY A 42 1.63 -0.06 11.57
C GLY A 42 2.59 0.37 10.48
N TYR A 43 2.69 -0.40 9.40
CA TYR A 43 3.55 -0.04 8.29
C TYR A 43 2.95 1.05 7.41
N VAL A 44 1.64 1.14 7.37
CA VAL A 44 0.95 2.18 6.62
C VAL A 44 -0.12 2.78 7.54
N ASN A 45 -0.59 3.98 7.19
CA ASN A 45 -1.62 4.64 7.97
C ASN A 45 -2.97 3.97 7.83
N GLY A 46 -3.25 3.45 6.65
CA GLY A 46 -4.52 2.82 6.39
C GLY A 46 -4.70 2.61 4.91
N PHE A 47 -5.86 2.12 4.54
CA PHE A 47 -6.17 1.92 3.13
C PHE A 47 -7.66 2.13 2.92
N GLU A 48 -8.02 2.33 1.66
CA GLU A 48 -9.38 2.60 1.28
C GLU A 48 -9.63 1.98 -0.08
N VAL A 49 -10.81 1.39 -0.27
CA VAL A 49 -11.17 0.82 -1.56
C VAL A 49 -11.98 1.87 -2.30
N LYS A 50 -11.56 2.21 -3.51
CA LYS A 50 -12.24 3.19 -4.34
C LYS A 50 -12.54 2.62 -5.71
N GLY A 51 -13.52 3.20 -6.38
CA GLY A 51 -13.93 2.75 -7.69
C GLY A 51 -15.03 1.73 -7.61
N GLU A 52 -15.50 1.31 -8.77
CA GLU A 52 -16.58 0.34 -8.87
C GLU A 52 -16.25 -0.67 -9.95
N GLY A 53 -16.71 -1.89 -9.76
CA GLY A 53 -16.52 -2.93 -10.74
C GLY A 53 -15.06 -3.20 -11.01
N ILE A 54 -14.73 -3.28 -12.29
CA ILE A 54 -13.38 -3.64 -12.69
C ILE A 54 -12.38 -2.50 -12.46
N ASP A 55 -12.88 -1.31 -12.20
CA ASP A 55 -12.01 -0.16 -11.95
C ASP A 55 -11.68 0.01 -10.48
N SER A 56 -12.08 -0.93 -9.65
CA SER A 56 -11.82 -0.84 -8.23
C SER A 56 -10.32 -0.90 -7.93
N LYS A 57 -9.92 -0.11 -6.97
CA LYS A 57 -8.52 -0.09 -6.56
C LYS A 57 -8.43 0.15 -5.07
N ILE A 58 -7.28 -0.20 -4.50
CA ILE A 58 -6.98 0.06 -3.10
C ILE A 58 -6.06 1.25 -3.06
N VAL A 59 -6.45 2.28 -2.31
CA VAL A 59 -5.61 3.46 -2.10
C VAL A 59 -5.00 3.32 -0.72
N VAL A 60 -3.70 3.10 -0.67
CA VAL A 60 -2.99 2.88 0.59
C VAL A 60 -2.35 4.19 1.02
N SER A 61 -2.65 4.62 2.24
CA SER A 61 -2.07 5.85 2.80
C SER A 61 -0.75 5.50 3.46
N LEU A 62 0.33 6.07 2.96
CA LEU A 62 1.67 5.75 3.42
C LEU A 62 2.01 6.56 4.66
N LYS A 63 2.94 6.03 5.43
CA LYS A 63 3.34 6.61 6.69
C LYS A 63 4.72 7.22 6.55
N TYR A 64 4.80 8.52 6.71
CA TYR A 64 6.06 9.22 6.67
C TYR A 64 6.41 9.75 8.05
N GLY A 65 7.57 10.29 8.16
CA GLY A 65 7.98 10.88 9.42
C GLY A 65 8.50 9.83 10.37
N GLN A 66 7.63 8.98 10.84
CA GLN A 66 8.04 7.92 11.76
C GLN A 66 9.01 6.97 11.11
N ILE A 67 8.75 6.62 9.88
CA ILE A 67 9.63 5.70 9.16
C ILE A 67 10.97 6.37 8.92
N GLY A 68 10.95 7.61 8.48
CA GLY A 68 12.18 8.33 8.23
C GLY A 68 13.02 8.47 9.47
N ARG A 69 12.38 8.62 10.60
CA ARG A 69 13.09 8.76 11.85
C ARG A 69 13.61 7.42 12.36
N ALA A 70 12.83 6.41 12.17
CA ALA A 70 13.13 5.12 12.77
C ALA A 70 14.42 4.53 12.26
N HIS A 71 14.74 4.76 11.02
CA HIS A 71 15.90 4.10 10.44
C HIS A 71 17.18 4.87 10.62
N VAL A 72 17.11 5.98 11.22
CA VAL A 72 18.31 6.82 11.39
C VAL A 72 19.26 6.24 12.40
#